data_4aa922af9edcb34fdf50e8e8e07f6f65
#
_entry.id   4aa922af9edcb34fdf50e8e8e07f6f65
#
_cell.length_a   1.000
_cell.length_b   1.000
_cell.length_c   1.000
_cell.angle_alpha   90.00
_cell.angle_beta   90.00
_cell.angle_gamma   90.00
#
_symmetry.space_group_name_H-M   'P 1'
#
loop_
_entity.id
_entity.type
_entity.pdbx_description
1 polymer ?
#
loop_
_entity_poly.entity_id
_entity_poly.type
_entity_poly.pdbx_seq_one_letter_code
_entity_poly.pdbx_strand_id
1 'polypeptide(L)'
;MKQDTGVALPPYFNITPDEALAQLGDPTNTASLARIAKACTAGRQDLAMRGLERDGTRALRLFSTWEITRYLIPVATGHFRRVLKAHPDLPQGHSDTPGGAKRFTLEEVLLLRAHFAREGSKAKEYLPYRPEGQPAKMVAVANFKGGVGKTSTAAHLAMSAALDGYKVLVIDLDSQGSMTSIFGGQVTDEWQTVFPLMARHYAQQLRADNQRRLDRGEAPQPLDDTLSEALEITAQDLVQKTHWPNIDLIGAQLNLYWAEFQVPVWRMQGRGWKLWDALSDTLAA
;
A
#
# COMPACT_ATOMS: atom_id res chain seq x y z
N MET A 1 4.60 -37.31 -23.76
CA MET A 1 5.12 -37.47 -22.39
C MET A 1 5.10 -36.10 -21.73
N LYS A 2 4.11 -35.82 -20.90
CA LYS A 2 4.10 -34.59 -20.08
C LYS A 2 4.98 -34.88 -18.87
N GLN A 3 6.05 -34.10 -18.70
CA GLN A 3 6.83 -34.12 -17.47
C GLN A 3 5.97 -33.48 -16.39
N ASP A 4 5.58 -34.31 -15.45
CA ASP A 4 4.94 -33.94 -14.18
C ASP A 4 6.00 -33.20 -13.34
N THR A 5 5.96 -31.88 -13.33
CA THR A 5 6.76 -31.07 -12.42
C THR A 5 6.09 -31.10 -11.06
N GLY A 6 6.20 -32.25 -10.40
CA GLY A 6 5.71 -32.44 -9.04
C GLY A 6 6.46 -31.53 -8.07
N VAL A 7 5.96 -30.33 -7.89
CA VAL A 7 6.31 -29.51 -6.73
C VAL A 7 5.68 -30.20 -5.53
N ALA A 8 6.50 -30.87 -4.73
CA ALA A 8 6.06 -31.50 -3.49
C ALA A 8 5.43 -30.42 -2.62
N LEU A 9 4.13 -30.56 -2.33
CA LEU A 9 3.47 -29.70 -1.36
C LEU A 9 4.16 -29.84 0.01
N PRO A 10 4.27 -28.76 0.79
CA PRO A 10 4.80 -28.85 2.16
C PRO A 10 4.01 -29.91 2.95
N PRO A 11 4.63 -30.56 3.92
CA PRO A 11 4.05 -31.69 4.63
C PRO A 11 2.68 -31.42 5.27
N TYR A 12 2.33 -30.16 5.51
CA TYR A 12 1.04 -29.74 6.06
C TYR A 12 -0.14 -29.88 5.09
N PHE A 13 0.09 -30.03 3.78
CA PHE A 13 -0.97 -30.20 2.78
C PHE A 13 -1.28 -31.66 2.46
N ASN A 14 -0.49 -32.60 2.97
CA ASN A 14 -0.66 -34.04 2.76
C ASN A 14 -1.24 -34.79 3.98
N ILE A 15 -1.69 -34.06 5.00
CA ILE A 15 -2.32 -34.66 6.19
C ILE A 15 -3.83 -34.45 6.13
N THR A 16 -4.56 -35.45 6.53
CA THR A 16 -6.03 -35.36 6.67
C THR A 16 -6.40 -34.39 7.80
N PRO A 17 -7.62 -33.82 7.80
CA PRO A 17 -8.09 -32.99 8.90
C PRO A 17 -7.95 -33.65 10.27
N ASP A 18 -8.17 -34.97 10.36
CA ASP A 18 -8.05 -35.75 11.61
C ASP A 18 -6.59 -35.86 12.06
N GLU A 19 -5.66 -36.10 11.14
CA GLU A 19 -4.23 -36.12 11.44
C GLU A 19 -3.72 -34.73 11.85
N ALA A 20 -4.24 -33.67 11.22
CA ALA A 20 -3.92 -32.31 11.60
C ALA A 20 -4.42 -32.00 13.01
N LEU A 21 -5.64 -32.37 13.35
CA LEU A 21 -6.21 -32.24 14.69
C LEU A 21 -5.43 -33.04 15.74
N ALA A 22 -5.03 -34.26 15.43
CA ALA A 22 -4.21 -35.08 16.33
C ALA A 22 -2.83 -34.44 16.62
N GLN A 23 -2.20 -33.79 15.62
CA GLN A 23 -0.92 -33.10 15.79
C GLN A 23 -1.05 -31.78 16.54
N LEU A 24 -2.19 -31.08 16.41
CA LEU A 24 -2.42 -29.79 17.04
C LEU A 24 -2.89 -29.91 18.50
N GLY A 25 -3.42 -31.07 18.91
CA GLY A 25 -3.93 -31.33 20.25
C GLY A 25 -5.31 -30.70 20.50
N ASP A 26 -5.77 -30.74 21.75
CA ASP A 26 -7.09 -30.26 22.15
C ASP A 26 -7.25 -28.75 21.81
N PRO A 27 -8.20 -28.36 20.94
CA PRO A 27 -8.40 -26.98 20.55
C PRO A 27 -8.88 -26.06 21.67
N THR A 28 -9.33 -26.63 22.79
CA THR A 28 -9.76 -25.86 23.97
C THR A 28 -8.60 -25.45 24.86
N ASN A 29 -7.41 -25.99 24.64
CA ASN A 29 -6.22 -25.67 25.43
C ASN A 29 -5.47 -24.46 24.83
N THR A 30 -5.10 -23.50 25.66
CA THR A 30 -4.36 -22.27 25.26
C THR A 30 -3.06 -22.59 24.51
N ALA A 31 -2.33 -23.64 24.90
CA ALA A 31 -1.11 -24.08 24.23
C ALA A 31 -1.40 -24.64 22.82
N SER A 32 -2.53 -25.29 22.62
CA SER A 32 -2.98 -25.79 21.32
C SER A 32 -3.41 -24.62 20.42
N LEU A 33 -4.14 -23.65 20.93
CA LEU A 33 -4.49 -22.43 20.21
C LEU A 33 -3.25 -21.65 19.77
N ALA A 34 -2.25 -21.53 20.65
CA ALA A 34 -0.98 -20.89 20.31
C ALA A 34 -0.22 -21.63 19.18
N ARG A 35 -0.24 -22.97 19.19
CA ARG A 35 0.35 -23.79 18.09
C ARG A 35 -0.41 -23.64 16.78
N ILE A 36 -1.74 -23.63 16.82
CA ILE A 36 -2.59 -23.38 15.65
C ILE A 36 -2.29 -21.99 15.07
N ALA A 37 -2.28 -20.95 15.90
CA ALA A 37 -1.98 -19.59 15.48
C ALA A 37 -0.59 -19.50 14.82
N LYS A 38 0.43 -20.14 15.41
CA LYS A 38 1.79 -20.18 14.85
C LYS A 38 1.83 -20.92 13.52
N ALA A 39 1.14 -22.04 13.39
CA ALA A 39 1.05 -22.82 12.14
C ALA A 39 0.32 -22.03 11.04
N CYS A 40 -0.78 -21.35 11.38
CA CYS A 40 -1.51 -20.48 10.45
C CYS A 40 -0.64 -19.30 9.98
N THR A 41 0.11 -18.70 10.88
CA THR A 41 1.02 -17.59 10.55
C THR A 41 2.15 -18.07 9.62
N ALA A 42 2.76 -19.21 9.92
CA ALA A 42 3.80 -19.81 9.07
C ALA A 42 3.24 -20.17 7.69
N GLY A 43 2.03 -20.76 7.63
CA GLY A 43 1.37 -21.09 6.37
C GLY A 43 1.04 -19.85 5.52
N ARG A 44 0.61 -18.77 6.14
CA ARG A 44 0.38 -17.48 5.45
C ARG A 44 1.68 -16.90 4.90
N GLN A 45 2.77 -16.96 5.67
CA GLN A 45 4.10 -16.49 5.23
C GLN A 45 4.60 -17.33 4.06
N ASP A 46 4.46 -18.66 4.11
CA ASP A 46 4.87 -19.54 3.00
C ASP A 46 4.05 -19.28 1.73
N LEU A 47 2.73 -19.09 1.84
CA LEU A 47 1.87 -18.71 0.71
C LEU A 47 2.26 -17.33 0.13
N ALA A 48 2.59 -16.37 0.97
CA ALA A 48 3.06 -15.07 0.53
C ALA A 48 4.40 -15.18 -0.22
N MET A 49 5.34 -15.98 0.32
CA MET A 49 6.65 -16.20 -0.31
C MET A 49 6.57 -16.93 -1.65
N ARG A 50 5.57 -17.83 -1.84
CA ARG A 50 5.35 -18.49 -3.14
C ARG A 50 4.87 -17.55 -4.24
N GLY A 51 4.27 -16.42 -3.88
CA GLY A 51 3.88 -15.37 -4.82
C GLY A 51 5.01 -14.38 -5.15
N LEU A 52 6.19 -14.56 -4.56
CA LEU A 52 7.36 -13.72 -4.80
C LEU A 52 8.25 -14.35 -5.87
N GLU A 53 8.99 -13.53 -6.61
CA GLU A 53 10.09 -13.99 -7.45
C GLU A 53 11.23 -14.57 -6.59
N ARG A 54 12.25 -15.18 -7.25
CA ARG A 54 13.39 -15.79 -6.55
C ARG A 54 14.19 -14.82 -5.66
N ASP A 55 14.11 -13.53 -5.95
CA ASP A 55 14.73 -12.44 -5.17
C ASP A 55 13.80 -11.87 -4.07
N GLY A 56 12.62 -12.46 -3.87
CA GLY A 56 11.66 -12.01 -2.87
C GLY A 56 10.73 -10.89 -3.33
N THR A 57 10.80 -10.48 -4.60
CA THR A 57 9.91 -9.45 -5.16
C THR A 57 8.68 -10.05 -5.84
N ARG A 58 7.58 -9.29 -5.87
CA ARG A 58 6.39 -9.62 -6.67
C ARG A 58 6.53 -8.99 -8.04
N ALA A 59 6.65 -9.82 -9.08
CA ALA A 59 6.66 -9.31 -10.44
C ALA A 59 5.27 -8.87 -10.88
N LEU A 60 5.22 -7.69 -11.49
CA LEU A 60 4.05 -7.27 -12.26
C LEU A 60 4.04 -7.98 -13.61
N ARG A 61 2.82 -8.16 -14.16
CA ARG A 61 2.68 -8.67 -15.52
C ARG A 61 3.31 -7.72 -16.54
N LEU A 62 3.76 -8.26 -17.65
CA LEU A 62 4.22 -7.47 -18.77
C LEU A 62 3.05 -7.07 -19.67
N PHE A 63 3.17 -5.90 -20.29
CA PHE A 63 2.17 -5.32 -21.20
C PHE A 63 2.59 -5.49 -22.65
N SER A 64 1.70 -5.97 -23.50
CA SER A 64 1.91 -6.06 -24.94
C SER A 64 1.80 -4.68 -25.59
N THR A 65 2.44 -4.50 -26.75
CA THR A 65 2.30 -3.28 -27.56
C THR A 65 0.82 -2.93 -27.84
N TRP A 66 -0.03 -3.94 -28.05
CA TRP A 66 -1.45 -3.75 -28.31
C TRP A 66 -2.17 -3.18 -27.07
N GLU A 67 -1.93 -3.73 -25.89
CA GLU A 67 -2.51 -3.22 -24.63
C GLU A 67 -2.06 -1.79 -24.35
N ILE A 68 -0.76 -1.51 -24.54
CA ILE A 68 -0.21 -0.16 -24.34
C ILE A 68 -0.92 0.83 -25.26
N THR A 69 -0.98 0.55 -26.55
CA THR A 69 -1.54 1.51 -27.53
C THR A 69 -3.06 1.60 -27.49
N ARG A 70 -3.73 0.63 -26.90
CA ARG A 70 -5.19 0.62 -26.79
C ARG A 70 -5.71 1.23 -25.50
N TYR A 71 -5.01 0.99 -24.36
CA TYR A 71 -5.54 1.28 -23.05
C TYR A 71 -4.67 2.24 -22.22
N LEU A 72 -3.34 2.18 -22.38
CA LEU A 72 -2.44 2.93 -21.53
C LEU A 72 -1.94 4.23 -22.18
N ILE A 73 -1.55 4.18 -23.43
CA ILE A 73 -1.11 5.33 -24.22
C ILE A 73 -1.90 5.30 -25.52
N PRO A 74 -3.11 5.90 -25.60
CA PRO A 74 -4.01 5.73 -26.75
C PRO A 74 -3.47 6.42 -28.00
N VAL A 75 -2.56 5.73 -28.69
CA VAL A 75 -1.94 6.17 -29.95
C VAL A 75 -2.03 5.06 -30.99
N ALA A 76 -2.00 5.43 -32.26
CA ALA A 76 -1.95 4.42 -33.33
C ALA A 76 -0.68 3.55 -33.21
N THR A 77 -0.82 2.23 -33.25
CA THR A 77 0.30 1.27 -33.09
C THR A 77 1.45 1.55 -34.10
N GLY A 78 1.13 2.00 -35.31
CA GLY A 78 2.15 2.38 -36.31
C GLY A 78 2.94 3.63 -35.89
N HIS A 79 2.29 4.59 -35.23
CA HIS A 79 2.96 5.76 -34.67
C HIS A 79 3.85 5.37 -33.49
N PHE A 80 3.34 4.58 -32.55
CA PHE A 80 4.10 4.05 -31.42
C PHE A 80 5.40 3.36 -31.86
N ARG A 81 5.31 2.46 -32.85
CA ARG A 81 6.49 1.77 -33.41
C ARG A 81 7.49 2.71 -34.11
N ARG A 82 7.00 3.75 -34.77
CA ARG A 82 7.89 4.77 -35.41
C ARG A 82 8.64 5.56 -34.36
N VAL A 83 7.97 5.97 -33.27
CA VAL A 83 8.60 6.68 -32.15
C VAL A 83 9.70 5.82 -31.54
N LEU A 84 9.42 4.56 -31.20
CA LEU A 84 10.43 3.67 -30.63
C LEU A 84 11.64 3.48 -31.57
N LYS A 85 11.40 3.40 -32.88
CA LYS A 85 12.50 3.28 -33.85
C LYS A 85 13.32 4.58 -33.97
N ALA A 86 12.68 5.74 -33.84
CA ALA A 86 13.34 7.05 -33.89
C ALA A 86 14.12 7.38 -32.60
N HIS A 87 13.75 6.79 -31.48
CA HIS A 87 14.31 7.03 -30.16
C HIS A 87 14.82 5.73 -29.54
N PRO A 88 16.05 5.27 -29.90
CA PRO A 88 16.63 4.03 -29.35
C PRO A 88 16.93 4.09 -27.85
N ASP A 89 16.99 5.28 -27.27
CA ASP A 89 17.15 5.58 -25.86
C ASP A 89 15.90 5.26 -25.03
N LEU A 90 14.73 5.16 -25.69
CA LEU A 90 13.50 4.75 -25.03
C LEU A 90 13.45 3.23 -24.81
N PRO A 91 12.64 2.76 -23.83
CA PRO A 91 12.39 1.35 -23.65
C PRO A 91 11.91 0.68 -24.93
N GLN A 92 12.63 -0.35 -25.39
CA GLN A 92 12.33 -1.05 -26.65
C GLN A 92 11.45 -2.29 -26.44
N GLY A 93 11.15 -2.61 -25.16
CA GLY A 93 10.43 -3.82 -24.76
C GLY A 93 11.25 -5.10 -24.93
N HIS A 94 10.84 -6.13 -24.23
CA HIS A 94 11.48 -7.45 -24.17
C HIS A 94 10.77 -8.42 -25.12
N SER A 95 11.51 -9.35 -25.70
CA SER A 95 10.96 -10.44 -26.50
C SER A 95 11.76 -11.71 -26.26
N ASP A 96 11.08 -12.81 -26.04
CA ASP A 96 11.69 -14.13 -25.78
C ASP A 96 12.31 -14.73 -27.06
N THR A 97 11.95 -14.23 -28.24
CA THR A 97 12.45 -14.70 -29.51
C THR A 97 12.81 -13.55 -30.46
N PRO A 98 13.83 -13.69 -31.31
CA PRO A 98 14.15 -12.69 -32.32
C PRO A 98 12.94 -12.39 -33.22
N GLY A 99 12.53 -11.11 -33.26
CA GLY A 99 11.35 -10.68 -34.04
C GLY A 99 9.99 -11.01 -33.40
N GLY A 100 9.96 -11.58 -32.21
CA GLY A 100 8.74 -11.91 -31.47
C GLY A 100 7.98 -10.69 -30.94
N ALA A 101 6.83 -10.94 -30.32
CA ALA A 101 5.98 -9.91 -29.76
C ALA A 101 6.71 -9.22 -28.59
N LYS A 102 6.80 -7.89 -28.65
CA LYS A 102 7.41 -7.09 -27.59
C LYS A 102 6.46 -6.93 -26.42
N ARG A 103 7.03 -7.05 -25.20
CA ARG A 103 6.36 -6.85 -23.92
C ARG A 103 7.15 -5.84 -23.10
N PHE A 104 6.46 -5.08 -22.28
CA PHE A 104 7.00 -3.96 -21.53
C PHE A 104 6.62 -4.10 -20.05
N THR A 105 7.51 -3.71 -19.15
CA THR A 105 7.19 -3.54 -17.74
C THR A 105 6.34 -2.29 -17.53
N LEU A 106 5.73 -2.14 -16.35
CA LEU A 106 4.98 -0.91 -16.03
C LEU A 106 5.89 0.31 -15.98
N GLU A 107 7.12 0.17 -15.45
CA GLU A 107 8.11 1.25 -15.44
C GLU A 107 8.42 1.74 -16.86
N GLU A 108 8.64 0.82 -17.79
CA GLU A 108 8.88 1.16 -19.20
C GLU A 108 7.67 1.89 -19.80
N VAL A 109 6.45 1.44 -19.48
CA VAL A 109 5.22 2.11 -19.94
C VAL A 109 5.13 3.54 -19.38
N LEU A 110 5.47 3.74 -18.09
CA LEU A 110 5.46 5.08 -17.48
C LEU A 110 6.49 6.02 -18.11
N LEU A 111 7.68 5.51 -18.46
CA LEU A 111 8.70 6.28 -19.20
C LEU A 111 8.20 6.65 -20.60
N LEU A 112 7.56 5.72 -21.31
CA LEU A 112 6.96 5.97 -22.61
C LEU A 112 5.83 7.00 -22.52
N ARG A 113 4.96 6.92 -21.52
CA ARG A 113 3.93 7.94 -21.25
C ARG A 113 4.55 9.33 -21.10
N ALA A 114 5.63 9.43 -20.31
CA ALA A 114 6.32 10.70 -20.09
C ALA A 114 6.89 11.28 -21.40
N HIS A 115 7.44 10.43 -22.27
CA HIS A 115 7.93 10.86 -23.58
C HIS A 115 6.78 11.38 -24.47
N PHE A 116 5.71 10.61 -24.65
CA PHE A 116 4.56 11.02 -25.44
C PHE A 116 3.90 12.31 -24.91
N ALA A 117 3.93 12.52 -23.60
CA ALA A 117 3.43 13.75 -23.00
C ALA A 117 4.29 14.98 -23.30
N ARG A 118 5.61 14.82 -23.50
CA ARG A 118 6.52 15.94 -23.83
C ARG A 118 6.42 16.35 -25.29
N GLU A 119 6.26 15.43 -26.20
CA GLU A 119 6.32 15.67 -27.65
C GLU A 119 4.96 16.00 -28.29
N GLY A 120 3.85 15.84 -27.59
CA GLY A 120 2.52 15.95 -28.16
C GLY A 120 1.72 17.17 -27.70
N SER A 121 0.82 17.63 -28.58
CA SER A 121 -0.24 18.61 -28.23
C SER A 121 -1.24 18.07 -27.18
N LYS A 122 -1.17 16.77 -26.87
CA LYS A 122 -2.05 16.02 -25.99
C LYS A 122 -1.39 15.62 -24.65
N ALA A 123 -0.41 16.39 -24.19
CA ALA A 123 0.35 16.08 -22.97
C ALA A 123 -0.54 15.66 -21.78
N LYS A 124 -1.66 16.36 -21.58
CA LYS A 124 -2.60 16.10 -20.50
C LYS A 124 -3.38 14.78 -20.62
N GLU A 125 -3.43 14.19 -21.82
CA GLU A 125 -4.06 12.87 -22.03
C GLU A 125 -3.15 11.72 -21.63
N TYR A 126 -1.83 11.95 -21.60
CA TYR A 126 -0.85 10.90 -21.36
C TYR A 126 -0.29 10.90 -19.94
N LEU A 127 -0.16 12.05 -19.31
CA LEU A 127 0.26 12.18 -17.93
C LEU A 127 -0.77 12.94 -17.11
N PRO A 128 -1.08 12.46 -15.91
CA PRO A 128 -1.89 13.22 -14.96
C PRO A 128 -1.20 14.54 -14.64
N TYR A 129 -1.96 15.61 -14.68
CA TYR A 129 -1.49 16.95 -14.35
C TYR A 129 -2.20 17.45 -13.11
N ARG A 130 -1.42 17.82 -12.11
CA ARG A 130 -1.90 18.57 -10.95
C ARG A 130 -1.35 19.98 -11.04
N PRO A 131 -2.21 21.02 -11.11
CA PRO A 131 -1.77 22.41 -11.04
C PRO A 131 -0.96 22.66 -9.77
N GLU A 132 0.06 23.51 -9.86
CA GLU A 132 0.84 23.92 -8.70
C GLU A 132 -0.06 24.53 -7.62
N GLY A 133 0.20 24.21 -6.36
CA GLY A 133 -0.61 24.66 -5.22
C GLY A 133 -1.95 23.94 -5.00
N GLN A 134 -2.33 23.01 -5.88
CA GLN A 134 -3.51 22.19 -5.60
C GLN A 134 -3.16 21.00 -4.69
N PRO A 135 -3.99 20.71 -3.64
CA PRO A 135 -3.77 19.56 -2.79
C PRO A 135 -3.96 18.24 -3.56
N ALA A 136 -3.37 17.17 -3.07
CA ALA A 136 -3.62 15.83 -3.59
C ALA A 136 -5.11 15.47 -3.45
N LYS A 137 -5.64 14.72 -4.42
CA LYS A 137 -7.02 14.21 -4.31
C LYS A 137 -7.02 13.03 -3.35
N MET A 138 -7.84 13.12 -2.32
CA MET A 138 -8.06 12.03 -1.37
C MET A 138 -9.36 11.30 -1.72
N VAL A 139 -9.30 9.97 -1.77
CA VAL A 139 -10.45 9.10 -2.00
C VAL A 139 -10.55 8.11 -0.85
N ALA A 140 -11.64 8.15 -0.10
CA ALA A 140 -11.91 7.19 0.98
C ALA A 140 -12.90 6.12 0.50
N VAL A 141 -12.54 4.84 0.70
CA VAL A 141 -13.44 3.71 0.46
C VAL A 141 -13.85 3.13 1.80
N ALA A 142 -15.04 3.45 2.25
CA ALA A 142 -15.54 3.09 3.56
C ALA A 142 -16.93 2.44 3.51
N ASN A 143 -17.17 1.47 4.38
CA ASN A 143 -18.48 0.87 4.62
C ASN A 143 -18.46 0.15 5.97
N PHE A 144 -19.55 0.24 6.73
CA PHE A 144 -19.69 -0.43 8.04
C PHE A 144 -19.82 -1.95 7.92
N LYS A 145 -20.41 -2.45 6.82
CA LYS A 145 -20.62 -3.88 6.62
C LYS A 145 -19.32 -4.56 6.18
N GLY A 146 -18.98 -5.68 6.83
CA GLY A 146 -17.89 -6.56 6.41
C GLY A 146 -18.20 -7.27 5.09
N GLY A 147 -17.17 -7.69 4.35
CA GLY A 147 -17.31 -8.51 3.14
C GLY A 147 -17.89 -7.80 1.89
N VAL A 148 -18.10 -6.49 1.91
CA VAL A 148 -18.68 -5.73 0.77
C VAL A 148 -17.65 -5.31 -0.28
N GLY A 149 -16.42 -5.79 -0.20
CA GLY A 149 -15.39 -5.53 -1.20
C GLY A 149 -14.64 -4.20 -1.05
N LYS A 150 -14.64 -3.55 0.12
CA LYS A 150 -13.91 -2.28 0.36
C LYS A 150 -12.46 -2.35 -0.10
N THR A 151 -11.71 -3.30 0.45
CA THR A 151 -10.29 -3.50 0.14
C THR A 151 -10.06 -3.78 -1.34
N SER A 152 -10.87 -4.67 -1.94
CA SER A 152 -10.78 -4.97 -3.37
C SER A 152 -11.07 -3.73 -4.23
N THR A 153 -12.10 -2.94 -3.89
CA THR A 153 -12.43 -1.71 -4.61
C THR A 153 -11.30 -0.69 -4.51
N ALA A 154 -10.76 -0.46 -3.31
CA ALA A 154 -9.66 0.48 -3.10
C ALA A 154 -8.38 0.03 -3.82
N ALA A 155 -8.05 -1.28 -3.79
CA ALA A 155 -6.90 -1.82 -4.50
C ALA A 155 -7.01 -1.64 -6.01
N HIS A 156 -8.16 -2.00 -6.60
CA HIS A 156 -8.38 -1.82 -8.05
C HIS A 156 -8.36 -0.36 -8.46
N LEU A 157 -8.91 0.54 -7.63
CA LEU A 157 -8.87 1.98 -7.89
C LEU A 157 -7.43 2.50 -7.88
N ALA A 158 -6.62 2.11 -6.88
CA ALA A 158 -5.21 2.46 -6.80
C ALA A 158 -4.41 1.94 -8.00
N MET A 159 -4.60 0.66 -8.35
CA MET A 159 -3.95 0.03 -9.51
C MET A 159 -4.37 0.69 -10.82
N SER A 160 -5.65 1.02 -10.99
CA SER A 160 -6.14 1.72 -12.19
C SER A 160 -5.53 3.11 -12.31
N ALA A 161 -5.52 3.88 -11.22
CA ALA A 161 -4.87 5.19 -11.21
C ALA A 161 -3.36 5.09 -11.53
N ALA A 162 -2.68 4.08 -11.01
CA ALA A 162 -1.27 3.82 -11.30
C ALA A 162 -1.03 3.50 -12.78
N LEU A 163 -1.89 2.70 -13.39
CA LEU A 163 -1.85 2.41 -14.85
C LEU A 163 -2.08 3.67 -15.68
N ASP A 164 -2.89 4.59 -15.20
CA ASP A 164 -3.10 5.91 -15.83
C ASP A 164 -1.95 6.89 -15.59
N GLY A 165 -0.94 6.49 -14.82
CA GLY A 165 0.28 7.28 -14.60
C GLY A 165 0.24 8.19 -13.36
N TYR A 166 -0.80 8.08 -12.52
CA TYR A 166 -0.82 8.79 -11.23
C TYR A 166 0.21 8.20 -10.26
N LYS A 167 0.80 9.07 -9.45
CA LYS A 167 1.47 8.65 -8.22
C LYS A 167 0.42 8.50 -7.16
N VAL A 168 0.35 7.33 -6.55
CA VAL A 168 -0.69 6.96 -5.59
C VAL A 168 -0.05 6.64 -4.25
N LEU A 169 -0.56 7.23 -3.18
CA LEU A 169 -0.30 6.79 -1.83
C LEU A 169 -1.53 6.04 -1.33
N VAL A 170 -1.35 4.78 -1.02
CA VAL A 170 -2.37 3.95 -0.36
C VAL A 170 -2.15 4.01 1.14
N ILE A 171 -3.22 4.29 1.89
CA ILE A 171 -3.19 4.28 3.35
C ILE A 171 -4.16 3.19 3.81
N ASP A 172 -3.64 2.14 4.42
CA ASP A 172 -4.44 1.07 4.99
C ASP A 172 -4.85 1.46 6.41
N LEU A 173 -6.16 1.61 6.63
CA LEU A 173 -6.74 1.97 7.93
C LEU A 173 -7.44 0.77 8.59
N ASP A 174 -7.36 -0.41 8.00
CA ASP A 174 -7.95 -1.62 8.54
C ASP A 174 -6.88 -2.41 9.30
N SER A 175 -7.09 -2.63 10.61
CA SER A 175 -6.19 -3.42 11.47
C SER A 175 -5.95 -4.85 10.95
N GLN A 176 -6.79 -5.35 10.02
CA GLN A 176 -6.56 -6.63 9.35
C GLN A 176 -5.41 -6.60 8.33
N GLY A 177 -4.93 -5.43 7.91
CA GLY A 177 -3.80 -5.25 7.00
C GLY A 177 -3.98 -5.91 5.63
N SER A 178 -5.22 -6.04 5.17
CA SER A 178 -5.50 -6.74 3.90
C SER A 178 -4.94 -5.98 2.70
N MET A 179 -5.04 -4.66 2.69
CA MET A 179 -4.45 -3.81 1.66
C MET A 179 -2.92 -3.85 1.70
N THR A 180 -2.36 -3.82 2.91
CA THR A 180 -0.92 -3.98 3.17
C THR A 180 -0.39 -5.27 2.55
N SER A 181 -1.10 -6.38 2.76
CA SER A 181 -0.74 -7.67 2.17
C SER A 181 -0.84 -7.68 0.64
N ILE A 182 -1.86 -7.02 0.05
CA ILE A 182 -2.03 -6.94 -1.42
C ILE A 182 -0.83 -6.23 -2.06
N PHE A 183 -0.38 -5.12 -1.47
CA PHE A 183 0.74 -4.34 -2.02
C PHE A 183 2.12 -4.80 -1.51
N GLY A 184 2.19 -5.86 -0.72
CA GLY A 184 3.44 -6.45 -0.25
C GLY A 184 4.14 -5.64 0.84
N GLY A 185 3.41 -4.76 1.52
CA GLY A 185 3.94 -4.00 2.65
C GLY A 185 4.24 -4.89 3.85
N GLN A 186 5.20 -4.45 4.66
CA GLN A 186 5.57 -5.10 5.92
C GLN A 186 5.46 -4.10 7.05
N VAL A 187 4.68 -4.45 8.06
CA VAL A 187 4.46 -3.66 9.26
C VAL A 187 4.71 -4.57 10.45
N THR A 188 5.63 -4.19 11.34
CA THR A 188 6.03 -5.00 12.49
C THR A 188 5.44 -4.50 13.80
N ASP A 189 5.16 -3.20 13.88
CA ASP A 189 4.59 -2.54 15.05
C ASP A 189 3.66 -1.39 14.67
N GLU A 190 2.97 -0.81 15.65
CA GLU A 190 2.03 0.29 15.45
C GLU A 190 2.69 1.58 14.97
N TRP A 191 3.98 1.78 15.25
CA TRP A 191 4.74 2.96 14.84
C TRP A 191 5.01 3.03 13.33
N GLN A 192 4.79 1.92 12.63
CA GLN A 192 4.90 1.83 11.17
C GLN A 192 3.53 1.96 10.48
N THR A 193 2.49 2.31 11.22
CA THR A 193 1.12 2.52 10.73
C THR A 193 0.77 4.01 10.68
N VAL A 194 -0.48 4.32 10.42
CA VAL A 194 -1.01 5.70 10.50
C VAL A 194 -1.11 6.22 11.95
N PHE A 195 -0.98 5.37 12.95
CA PHE A 195 -1.16 5.74 14.37
C PHE A 195 -0.26 6.89 14.83
N PRO A 196 1.06 6.91 14.54
CA PRO A 196 1.94 8.01 14.91
C PRO A 196 1.50 9.37 14.37
N LEU A 197 0.91 9.42 13.17
CA LEU A 197 0.42 10.68 12.60
C LEU A 197 -0.78 11.24 13.39
N MET A 198 -1.66 10.36 13.84
CA MET A 198 -2.78 10.75 14.72
C MET A 198 -2.26 11.25 16.07
N ALA A 199 -1.31 10.54 16.68
CA ALA A 199 -0.67 10.89 17.93
C ALA A 199 0.09 12.23 17.83
N ARG A 200 0.86 12.42 16.75
CA ARG A 200 1.56 13.67 16.46
C ARG A 200 0.63 14.87 16.40
N HIS A 201 -0.45 14.75 15.62
CA HIS A 201 -1.42 15.83 15.49
C HIS A 201 -2.09 16.17 16.84
N TYR A 202 -2.42 15.17 17.65
CA TYR A 202 -2.92 15.39 18.99
C TYR A 202 -1.88 16.06 19.90
N ALA A 203 -0.64 15.60 19.89
CA ALA A 203 0.46 16.17 20.65
C ALA A 203 0.75 17.64 20.29
N GLN A 204 0.71 17.96 18.99
CA GLN A 204 0.86 19.34 18.51
C GLN A 204 -0.25 20.26 19.05
N GLN A 205 -1.50 19.79 19.02
CA GLN A 205 -2.62 20.54 19.58
C GLN A 205 -2.49 20.69 21.10
N LEU A 206 -2.10 19.64 21.81
CA LEU A 206 -1.88 19.68 23.25
C LEU A 206 -0.76 20.66 23.64
N ARG A 207 0.32 20.74 22.85
CA ARG A 207 1.37 21.77 23.03
C ARG A 207 0.81 23.17 22.87
N ALA A 208 0.01 23.44 21.85
CA ALA A 208 -0.62 24.74 21.63
C ALA A 208 -1.61 25.09 22.76
N ASP A 209 -2.35 24.11 23.28
CA ASP A 209 -3.25 24.30 24.43
C ASP A 209 -2.46 24.58 25.71
N ASN A 210 -1.35 23.87 25.93
CA ASN A 210 -0.48 24.10 27.07
C ASN A 210 0.10 25.52 27.07
N GLN A 211 0.50 26.06 25.91
CA GLN A 211 0.94 27.45 25.83
C GLN A 211 -0.16 28.41 26.26
N ARG A 212 -1.40 28.22 25.79
CA ARG A 212 -2.57 29.01 26.20
C ARG A 212 -2.90 28.90 27.71
N ARG A 213 -2.65 27.75 28.30
CA ARG A 213 -2.81 27.52 29.74
C ARG A 213 -1.75 28.29 30.53
N LEU A 214 -0.50 28.20 30.11
CA LEU A 214 0.60 28.97 30.73
C LEU A 214 0.36 30.46 30.69
N ASP A 215 -0.13 31.00 29.55
CA ASP A 215 -0.48 32.41 29.40
C ASP A 215 -1.59 32.86 30.37
N ARG A 216 -2.42 31.92 30.87
CA ARG A 216 -3.46 32.14 31.86
C ARG A 216 -3.02 31.83 33.30
N GLY A 217 -1.77 31.43 33.52
CA GLY A 217 -1.26 31.01 34.81
C GLY A 217 -1.74 29.61 35.27
N GLU A 218 -2.26 28.79 34.34
CA GLU A 218 -2.69 27.42 34.62
C GLU A 218 -1.54 26.43 34.40
N ALA A 219 -1.55 25.31 35.14
CA ALA A 219 -0.57 24.27 34.94
C ALA A 219 -0.76 23.57 33.56
N PRO A 220 0.33 23.28 32.83
CA PRO A 220 0.25 22.55 31.60
C PRO A 220 -0.17 21.09 31.81
N GLN A 221 -0.78 20.49 30.82
CA GLN A 221 -1.04 19.05 30.80
C GLN A 221 0.24 18.31 30.36
N PRO A 222 0.60 17.20 31.01
CA PRO A 222 1.79 16.45 30.60
C PRO A 222 1.61 15.81 29.22
N LEU A 223 2.66 15.82 28.40
CA LEU A 223 2.80 14.91 27.27
C LEU A 223 3.41 13.62 27.82
N ASP A 224 2.79 12.48 27.50
CA ASP A 224 3.39 11.19 27.75
C ASP A 224 4.50 10.87 26.74
N ASP A 225 5.20 9.75 26.96
CA ASP A 225 6.31 9.34 26.09
C ASP A 225 5.84 9.06 24.68
N THR A 226 4.67 8.43 24.51
CA THR A 226 4.06 8.13 23.20
C THR A 226 3.81 9.39 22.40
N LEU A 227 3.23 10.42 23.00
CA LEU A 227 2.96 11.69 22.33
C LEU A 227 4.25 12.46 22.02
N SER A 228 5.24 12.35 22.89
CA SER A 228 6.54 13.00 22.71
C SER A 228 7.30 12.35 21.54
N GLU A 229 7.33 11.04 21.45
CA GLU A 229 7.96 10.27 20.38
C GLU A 229 7.25 10.50 19.03
N ALA A 230 5.92 10.56 19.02
CA ALA A 230 5.14 10.80 17.81
C ALA A 230 5.43 12.16 17.15
N LEU A 231 5.91 13.16 17.90
CA LEU A 231 6.25 14.48 17.35
C LEU A 231 7.41 14.45 16.37
N GLU A 232 8.29 13.47 16.48
CA GLU A 232 9.46 13.31 15.61
C GLU A 232 9.14 12.55 14.32
N ILE A 233 7.99 11.86 14.25
CA ILE A 233 7.61 11.02 13.11
C ILE A 233 6.84 11.85 12.07
N THR A 234 7.22 11.70 10.81
CA THR A 234 6.56 12.31 9.65
C THR A 234 5.86 11.27 8.78
N ALA A 235 4.97 11.70 7.88
CA ALA A 235 4.35 10.78 6.93
C ALA A 235 5.40 10.08 6.03
N GLN A 236 6.50 10.75 5.72
CA GLN A 236 7.58 10.21 4.88
C GLN A 236 8.30 9.02 5.55
N ASP A 237 8.41 9.03 6.89
CA ASP A 237 9.02 7.93 7.64
C ASP A 237 8.19 6.65 7.62
N LEU A 238 6.88 6.76 7.35
CA LEU A 238 5.93 5.65 7.30
C LEU A 238 5.70 5.09 5.91
N VAL A 239 6.09 5.84 4.87
CA VAL A 239 5.85 5.45 3.48
C VAL A 239 6.77 4.33 3.06
N GLN A 240 6.17 3.23 2.62
CA GLN A 240 6.87 2.06 2.07
C GLN A 240 6.69 2.01 0.55
N LYS A 241 7.74 1.61 -0.16
CA LYS A 241 7.66 1.28 -1.57
C LYS A 241 6.95 -0.06 -1.75
N THR A 242 6.17 -0.16 -2.81
CA THR A 242 5.48 -1.40 -3.16
C THR A 242 6.11 -2.02 -4.42
N HIS A 243 5.63 -3.20 -4.82
CA HIS A 243 5.99 -3.79 -6.11
C HIS A 243 5.38 -3.06 -7.32
N TRP A 244 4.56 -2.03 -7.10
CA TRP A 244 4.07 -1.12 -8.12
C TRP A 244 4.96 0.13 -8.17
N PRO A 245 5.54 0.52 -9.35
CA PRO A 245 6.54 1.60 -9.43
C PRO A 245 6.03 2.97 -8.97
N ASN A 246 4.73 3.19 -9.02
CA ASN A 246 4.10 4.47 -8.70
C ASN A 246 2.97 4.35 -7.66
N ILE A 247 2.97 3.25 -6.89
CA ILE A 247 2.13 3.10 -5.69
C ILE A 247 3.03 2.99 -4.48
N ASP A 248 2.88 3.91 -3.55
CA ASP A 248 3.48 3.88 -2.23
C ASP A 248 2.40 3.50 -1.20
N LEU A 249 2.80 3.02 -0.03
CA LEU A 249 1.92 2.47 0.99
C LEU A 249 2.28 2.98 2.38
N ILE A 250 1.29 3.42 3.16
CA ILE A 250 1.33 3.39 4.62
C ILE A 250 0.51 2.18 5.05
N GLY A 251 1.18 1.20 5.62
CA GLY A 251 0.58 -0.08 5.93
C GLY A 251 -0.22 -0.09 7.23
N ALA A 252 -0.91 -1.20 7.47
CA ALA A 252 -1.59 -1.50 8.73
C ALA A 252 -1.30 -2.93 9.18
N GLN A 253 -1.46 -3.15 10.47
CA GLN A 253 -1.45 -4.46 11.10
C GLN A 253 -2.35 -4.47 12.33
N LEU A 254 -2.49 -5.64 12.98
CA LEU A 254 -3.40 -5.84 14.09
C LEU A 254 -3.21 -4.83 15.23
N ASN A 255 -1.98 -4.39 15.49
CA ASN A 255 -1.67 -3.40 16.53
C ASN A 255 -2.31 -2.03 16.28
N LEU A 256 -2.70 -1.71 15.03
CA LEU A 256 -3.47 -0.50 14.75
C LEU A 256 -4.81 -0.46 15.52
N TYR A 257 -5.28 -1.60 16.01
CA TYR A 257 -6.45 -1.69 16.90
C TYR A 257 -6.30 -0.82 18.15
N TRP A 258 -5.09 -0.55 18.65
CA TRP A 258 -4.86 0.38 19.74
C TRP A 258 -5.37 1.79 19.45
N ALA A 259 -5.35 2.24 18.19
CA ALA A 259 -5.90 3.53 17.80
C ALA A 259 -7.40 3.63 18.13
N GLU A 260 -8.14 2.53 18.05
CA GLU A 260 -9.59 2.50 18.35
C GLU A 260 -9.88 2.83 19.83
N PHE A 261 -8.92 2.60 20.72
CA PHE A 261 -9.03 2.96 22.14
C PHE A 261 -8.45 4.35 22.42
N GLN A 262 -7.30 4.66 21.87
CA GLN A 262 -6.60 5.92 22.17
C GLN A 262 -7.30 7.14 21.54
N VAL A 263 -7.77 7.04 20.33
CA VAL A 263 -8.43 8.15 19.63
C VAL A 263 -9.68 8.67 20.35
N PRO A 264 -10.60 7.82 20.86
CA PRO A 264 -11.70 8.29 21.70
C PRO A 264 -11.25 9.00 22.97
N VAL A 265 -10.18 8.51 23.64
CA VAL A 265 -9.63 9.14 24.85
C VAL A 265 -9.11 10.54 24.52
N TRP A 266 -8.30 10.69 23.48
CA TRP A 266 -7.80 11.98 23.03
C TRP A 266 -8.93 12.94 22.65
N ARG A 267 -9.98 12.46 21.99
CA ARG A 267 -11.16 13.25 21.67
C ARG A 267 -11.91 13.76 22.89
N MET A 268 -11.95 12.97 23.96
CA MET A 268 -12.57 13.38 25.23
C MET A 268 -11.71 14.38 26.00
N GLN A 269 -10.40 14.22 25.96
CA GLN A 269 -9.44 15.06 26.69
C GLN A 269 -9.11 16.37 25.93
N GLY A 270 -8.97 16.29 24.63
CA GLY A 270 -8.61 17.43 23.78
C GLY A 270 -9.84 18.21 23.31
N ARG A 271 -10.11 19.37 23.91
CA ARG A 271 -11.20 20.24 23.50
C ARG A 271 -11.00 20.73 22.05
N GLY A 272 -11.84 20.23 21.13
CA GLY A 272 -11.84 20.64 19.71
C GLY A 272 -10.90 19.85 18.82
N TRP A 273 -10.18 18.85 19.34
CA TRP A 273 -9.39 17.97 18.48
C TRP A 273 -10.27 17.14 17.55
N LYS A 274 -9.89 17.09 16.28
CA LYS A 274 -10.66 16.43 15.24
C LYS A 274 -9.78 15.42 14.52
N LEU A 275 -10.16 14.15 14.59
CA LEU A 275 -9.43 13.05 13.98
C LEU A 275 -9.20 13.25 12.47
N TRP A 276 -10.20 13.80 11.76
CA TRP A 276 -10.09 14.00 10.31
C TRP A 276 -9.07 15.05 9.91
N ASP A 277 -8.76 16.02 10.79
CA ASP A 277 -7.70 17.01 10.54
C ASP A 277 -6.31 16.34 10.65
N ALA A 278 -6.17 15.29 11.48
CA ALA A 278 -4.90 14.59 11.69
C ALA A 278 -4.28 14.01 10.41
N LEU A 279 -5.11 13.49 9.51
CA LEU A 279 -4.63 12.99 8.23
C LEU A 279 -4.56 14.08 7.16
N SER A 280 -5.54 14.99 7.10
CA SER A 280 -5.54 16.05 6.09
C SER A 280 -4.35 16.98 6.23
N ASP A 281 -4.03 17.42 7.45
CA ASP A 281 -2.95 18.36 7.69
C ASP A 281 -1.57 17.72 7.49
N THR A 282 -1.43 16.46 7.89
CA THR A 282 -0.16 15.71 7.74
C THR A 282 0.15 15.33 6.29
N LEU A 283 -0.89 15.10 5.47
CA LEU A 283 -0.73 14.71 4.06
C LEU A 283 -0.71 15.94 3.11
N ALA A 284 -1.09 17.11 3.61
CA ALA A 284 -1.02 18.36 2.85
C ALA A 284 0.36 19.04 2.90
N ALA A 285 1.15 18.74 3.93
CA ALA A 285 2.52 19.21 4.11
C ALA A 285 3.51 18.40 3.27
#